data_f852bdb3564718d9104ba19d5af43858
#
_entry.id   f852bdb3564718d9104ba19d5af43858
#
_cell.length_a   1.000
_cell.length_b   1.000
_cell.length_c   1.000
_cell.angle_alpha   90.00
_cell.angle_beta   90.00
_cell.angle_gamma   90.00
#
_symmetry.space_group_name_H-M   'P 1'
#
loop_
_entity.id
_entity.type
_entity.pdbx_description
1 polymer ?
#
loop_
_entity_poly.entity_id
_entity_poly.type
_entity_poly.pdbx_seq_one_letter_code
_entity_poly.pdbx_strand_id
1 'polypeptide(L)'
;MQAILPTLIARRDHCDAMGGVISDGQIIKLTKMGNLDMSAPQSGAMKLLKKIKGGNNPSSDSGEKRMRMLKRLPKILKFVPGKAQDLRAWFMLMQYWLGGSDDNIEAMIRFLLSRYSSIKKWRGGDAPLPLEYPEVGLYHPDAKNKIFTDLNQLPKIKKPLARVGLLLMRSYVLSSDTAHYDAVIKNFEREGLEVIPAFAGGLDGRPAIEMFFAVEGRIQIDALVSLTGFSLVGGPAYNDSEAAIKVLKELDVPYLAAHPLEFQTIKQWKDSEQGLGPIESTMLVALPELDGATNPTVFAGRLGGNEQIGNHRSVGIQNLNNRQMVPCIERIDKLAKRTKKLCILKRKKCSERKVAIVIFGFPPNAGAAGTAAYLNVFESLFNTLWALKERGYLVNPPASVEEL
;
A
#
# COMPACT_ATOMS: atom_id res chain seq x y z
N MET A 1 0.41 -10.37 20.46
CA MET A 1 -0.69 -11.32 20.71
C MET A 1 -0.52 -12.06 22.04
N GLN A 2 0.60 -12.75 22.29
CA GLN A 2 0.80 -13.50 23.55
C GLN A 2 0.62 -12.66 24.82
N ALA A 3 1.01 -11.39 24.81
CA ALA A 3 0.87 -10.49 25.97
C ALA A 3 -0.59 -10.09 26.30
N ILE A 4 -1.50 -10.12 25.32
CA ILE A 4 -2.90 -9.70 25.49
C ILE A 4 -3.81 -10.89 25.84
N LEU A 5 -3.45 -12.07 25.43
CA LEU A 5 -4.27 -13.28 25.58
C LEU A 5 -4.70 -13.57 27.04
N PRO A 6 -3.81 -13.48 28.05
CA PRO A 6 -4.21 -13.70 29.46
C PRO A 6 -5.30 -12.71 29.92
N THR A 7 -5.18 -11.45 29.51
CA THR A 7 -6.18 -10.41 29.85
C THR A 7 -7.53 -10.71 29.19
N LEU A 8 -7.55 -11.16 27.93
CA LEU A 8 -8.78 -11.52 27.24
C LEU A 8 -9.43 -12.74 27.87
N ILE A 9 -8.66 -13.76 28.25
CA ILE A 9 -9.17 -14.95 28.97
C ILE A 9 -9.81 -14.53 30.28
N ALA A 10 -9.14 -13.71 31.09
CA ALA A 10 -9.67 -13.23 32.37
C ALA A 10 -10.96 -12.40 32.24
N ARG A 11 -11.13 -11.67 31.13
CA ARG A 11 -12.31 -10.83 30.87
C ARG A 11 -13.47 -11.57 30.22
N ARG A 12 -13.24 -12.72 29.62
CA ARG A 12 -14.23 -13.47 28.83
C ARG A 12 -15.56 -13.69 29.56
N ASP A 13 -15.51 -14.08 30.83
CA ASP A 13 -16.70 -14.42 31.61
C ASP A 13 -17.36 -13.20 32.27
N HIS A 14 -16.69 -12.05 32.21
CA HIS A 14 -17.19 -10.77 32.74
C HIS A 14 -17.79 -9.86 31.66
N CYS A 15 -17.76 -10.27 30.38
CA CYS A 15 -18.33 -9.51 29.27
C CYS A 15 -19.68 -10.09 28.85
N ASP A 16 -20.62 -9.22 28.44
CA ASP A 16 -21.91 -9.61 27.87
C ASP A 16 -21.74 -10.42 26.58
N ALA A 17 -20.73 -10.09 25.79
CA ALA A 17 -20.30 -10.84 24.62
C ALA A 17 -18.82 -10.61 24.29
N MET A 18 -18.17 -11.64 23.75
CA MET A 18 -16.81 -11.54 23.22
C MET A 18 -16.75 -12.24 21.86
N GLY A 19 -16.39 -11.50 20.82
CA GLY A 19 -16.26 -12.01 19.46
C GLY A 19 -14.80 -12.04 19.00
N GLY A 20 -14.22 -13.22 18.84
CA GLY A 20 -12.88 -13.39 18.26
C GLY A 20 -12.95 -13.28 16.74
N VAL A 21 -12.52 -12.14 16.19
CA VAL A 21 -12.56 -11.84 14.74
C VAL A 21 -11.18 -11.88 14.07
N ILE A 22 -10.11 -12.03 14.85
CA ILE A 22 -8.74 -12.15 14.36
C ILE A 22 -8.46 -13.61 13.99
N SER A 23 -7.66 -13.83 12.94
CA SER A 23 -7.35 -15.18 12.40
C SER A 23 -6.52 -16.09 13.32
N ASP A 24 -6.34 -15.72 14.58
CA ASP A 24 -5.68 -16.52 15.60
C ASP A 24 -6.65 -17.55 16.22
N GLY A 25 -6.27 -18.82 16.19
CA GLY A 25 -7.11 -19.91 16.70
C GLY A 25 -7.40 -19.84 18.20
N GLN A 26 -6.53 -19.24 19.00
CA GLN A 26 -6.74 -19.04 20.44
C GLN A 26 -7.74 -17.91 20.68
N ILE A 27 -7.64 -16.82 19.93
CA ILE A 27 -8.60 -15.71 20.00
C ILE A 27 -10.00 -16.14 19.54
N ILE A 28 -10.09 -16.91 18.45
CA ILE A 28 -11.39 -17.44 17.98
C ILE A 28 -12.06 -18.30 19.04
N LYS A 29 -11.31 -19.11 19.78
CA LYS A 29 -11.85 -19.94 20.88
C LYS A 29 -12.42 -19.12 22.05
N LEU A 30 -12.02 -17.87 22.20
CA LEU A 30 -12.59 -16.99 23.23
C LEU A 30 -13.99 -16.49 22.88
N THR A 31 -14.47 -16.71 21.66
CA THR A 31 -15.80 -16.27 21.25
C THR A 31 -16.88 -16.85 22.14
N LYS A 32 -17.65 -15.94 22.78
CA LYS A 32 -18.82 -16.20 23.60
C LYS A 32 -19.86 -15.13 23.29
N MET A 33 -20.94 -15.51 22.62
CA MET A 33 -21.95 -14.57 22.15
C MET A 33 -23.34 -15.23 22.26
N GLY A 34 -24.16 -14.80 23.20
CA GLY A 34 -25.45 -15.45 23.47
C GLY A 34 -25.28 -16.94 23.75
N ASN A 35 -25.88 -17.79 22.91
CA ASN A 35 -25.78 -19.26 22.99
C ASN A 35 -24.56 -19.84 22.24
N LEU A 36 -23.76 -19.01 21.61
CA LEU A 36 -22.56 -19.44 20.90
C LEU A 36 -21.36 -19.42 21.86
N ASP A 37 -20.75 -20.58 22.08
CA ASP A 37 -19.46 -20.71 22.76
C ASP A 37 -18.51 -21.56 21.91
N MET A 38 -17.37 -20.96 21.52
CA MET A 38 -16.36 -21.60 20.68
C MET A 38 -15.21 -22.22 21.48
N SER A 39 -15.23 -22.16 22.81
CA SER A 39 -14.21 -22.79 23.66
C SER A 39 -14.33 -24.32 23.65
N ALA A 40 -15.53 -24.83 23.44
CA ALA A 40 -15.80 -26.29 23.44
C ALA A 40 -15.23 -26.97 22.18
N PRO A 41 -14.43 -28.04 22.32
CA PRO A 41 -13.76 -28.73 21.19
C PRO A 41 -14.69 -29.29 20.11
N GLN A 42 -15.94 -29.55 20.47
CA GLN A 42 -16.95 -30.17 19.60
C GLN A 42 -18.06 -29.21 19.13
N SER A 43 -17.89 -27.90 19.28
CA SER A 43 -18.92 -26.99 18.81
C SER A 43 -19.12 -27.11 17.29
N GLY A 44 -20.40 -27.20 16.85
CA GLY A 44 -20.73 -27.27 15.41
C GLY A 44 -20.14 -26.09 14.60
N ALA A 45 -19.96 -24.95 15.25
CA ALA A 45 -19.27 -23.79 14.72
C ALA A 45 -17.79 -24.06 14.42
N MET A 46 -17.06 -24.76 15.31
CA MET A 46 -15.67 -25.15 15.09
C MET A 46 -15.53 -26.19 13.98
N LYS A 47 -16.50 -27.13 13.84
CA LYS A 47 -16.53 -28.09 12.72
C LYS A 47 -16.74 -27.36 11.39
N LEU A 48 -17.62 -26.36 11.35
CA LEU A 48 -17.85 -25.51 10.15
C LEU A 48 -16.60 -24.70 9.81
N LEU A 49 -15.95 -24.09 10.80
CA LEU A 49 -14.68 -23.35 10.61
C LEU A 49 -13.55 -24.24 10.11
N LYS A 50 -13.42 -25.48 10.61
CA LYS A 50 -12.45 -26.45 10.09
C LYS A 50 -12.74 -26.81 8.63
N LYS A 51 -14.01 -26.95 8.25
CA LYS A 51 -14.41 -27.14 6.86
C LYS A 51 -14.08 -25.94 5.95
N ILE A 52 -14.24 -24.73 6.47
CA ILE A 52 -13.87 -23.48 5.78
C ILE A 52 -12.35 -23.33 5.71
N LYS A 53 -11.61 -23.75 6.74
CA LYS A 53 -10.14 -23.77 6.77
C LYS A 53 -9.51 -24.89 5.93
N GLY A 54 -10.30 -25.89 5.52
CA GLY A 54 -9.83 -27.15 4.96
C GLY A 54 -8.96 -27.02 3.72
N GLY A 55 -7.82 -27.71 3.77
CA GLY A 55 -6.88 -27.96 2.69
C GLY A 55 -5.53 -27.27 2.91
N ASN A 56 -4.49 -28.07 3.07
CA ASN A 56 -3.08 -27.66 3.23
C ASN A 56 -2.41 -27.09 1.98
N ASN A 57 -3.18 -26.65 0.98
CA ASN A 57 -2.61 -26.03 -0.22
C ASN A 57 -2.92 -24.51 -0.24
N PRO A 58 -1.92 -23.64 -0.14
CA PRO A 58 -2.07 -22.20 -0.25
C PRO A 58 -2.11 -21.75 -1.72
N SER A 59 -3.12 -22.16 -2.50
CA SER A 59 -3.34 -21.51 -3.79
C SER A 59 -4.13 -20.22 -3.58
N SER A 60 -3.79 -19.16 -4.32
CA SER A 60 -4.46 -17.85 -4.29
C SER A 60 -5.99 -17.98 -4.49
N ASP A 61 -6.41 -18.95 -5.28
CA ASP A 61 -7.82 -19.29 -5.58
C ASP A 61 -8.59 -19.76 -4.32
N SER A 62 -7.90 -20.36 -3.32
CA SER A 62 -8.54 -20.82 -2.08
C SER A 62 -8.93 -19.67 -1.15
N GLY A 63 -8.20 -18.57 -1.15
CA GLY A 63 -8.48 -17.38 -0.32
C GLY A 63 -9.73 -16.64 -0.77
N GLU A 64 -9.88 -16.47 -2.07
CA GLU A 64 -11.03 -15.78 -2.66
C GLU A 64 -12.34 -16.59 -2.49
N LYS A 65 -12.28 -17.89 -2.69
CA LYS A 65 -13.42 -18.79 -2.42
C LYS A 65 -13.86 -18.74 -0.97
N ARG A 66 -12.90 -18.67 -0.03
CA ARG A 66 -13.20 -18.54 1.42
C ARG A 66 -13.87 -17.20 1.72
N MET A 67 -13.38 -16.12 1.15
CA MET A 67 -13.95 -14.79 1.34
C MET A 67 -15.39 -14.73 0.79
N ARG A 68 -15.64 -15.27 -0.40
CA ARG A 68 -17.00 -15.38 -0.98
C ARG A 68 -17.94 -16.20 -0.09
N MET A 69 -17.45 -17.30 0.51
CA MET A 69 -18.22 -18.11 1.42
C MET A 69 -18.56 -17.35 2.72
N LEU A 70 -17.58 -16.65 3.33
CA LEU A 70 -17.81 -15.80 4.50
C LEU A 70 -18.87 -14.72 4.27
N LYS A 71 -18.92 -14.15 3.07
CA LYS A 71 -19.94 -13.15 2.67
C LYS A 71 -21.33 -13.75 2.49
N ARG A 72 -21.44 -15.02 2.08
CA ARG A 72 -22.74 -15.71 1.82
C ARG A 72 -23.36 -16.31 3.08
N LEU A 73 -22.56 -16.80 4.03
CA LEU A 73 -23.03 -17.48 5.23
C LEU A 73 -24.06 -16.68 6.06
N PRO A 74 -23.87 -15.37 6.36
CA PRO A 74 -24.84 -14.61 7.12
C PRO A 74 -26.20 -14.49 6.42
N LYS A 75 -26.22 -14.48 5.07
CA LYS A 75 -27.46 -14.44 4.28
C LYS A 75 -28.25 -15.73 4.41
N ILE A 76 -27.57 -16.88 4.36
CA ILE A 76 -28.17 -18.20 4.51
C ILE A 76 -28.70 -18.41 5.93
N LEU A 77 -27.88 -18.07 6.94
CA LEU A 77 -28.23 -18.25 8.35
C LEU A 77 -29.35 -17.30 8.83
N LYS A 78 -29.71 -16.31 8.05
CA LYS A 78 -30.78 -15.34 8.39
C LYS A 78 -32.12 -16.04 8.70
N PHE A 79 -32.40 -17.14 8.04
CA PHE A 79 -33.68 -17.86 8.12
C PHE A 79 -33.66 -19.04 9.10
N VAL A 80 -32.51 -19.32 9.73
CA VAL A 80 -32.37 -20.44 10.68
C VAL A 80 -32.47 -19.91 12.12
N PRO A 81 -33.50 -20.28 12.90
CA PRO A 81 -33.69 -19.76 14.26
C PRO A 81 -32.71 -20.40 15.27
N GLY A 82 -32.69 -19.86 16.49
CA GLY A 82 -31.93 -20.39 17.63
C GLY A 82 -30.42 -20.09 17.54
N LYS A 83 -29.60 -21.06 17.94
CA LYS A 83 -28.12 -20.91 18.01
C LYS A 83 -27.47 -20.46 16.71
N ALA A 84 -28.11 -20.69 15.58
CA ALA A 84 -27.62 -20.23 14.28
C ALA A 84 -27.59 -18.69 14.14
N GLN A 85 -28.45 -17.97 14.89
CA GLN A 85 -28.45 -16.53 14.88
C GLN A 85 -27.22 -15.91 15.56
N ASP A 86 -26.68 -16.55 16.60
CA ASP A 86 -25.45 -16.09 17.24
C ASP A 86 -24.22 -16.43 16.38
N LEU A 87 -24.25 -17.57 15.69
CA LEU A 87 -23.25 -17.88 14.67
C LEU A 87 -23.30 -16.88 13.49
N ARG A 88 -24.48 -16.51 13.02
CA ARG A 88 -24.66 -15.47 12.02
C ARG A 88 -24.10 -14.13 12.49
N ALA A 89 -24.39 -13.78 13.75
CA ALA A 89 -23.85 -12.55 14.34
C ALA A 89 -22.32 -12.55 14.35
N TRP A 90 -21.68 -13.65 14.68
CA TRP A 90 -20.23 -13.76 14.62
C TRP A 90 -19.69 -13.60 13.19
N PHE A 91 -20.32 -14.17 12.17
CA PHE A 91 -19.94 -13.95 10.79
C PHE A 91 -20.14 -12.48 10.35
N MET A 92 -21.16 -11.80 10.87
CA MET A 92 -21.32 -10.37 10.64
C MET A 92 -20.19 -9.55 11.30
N LEU A 93 -19.77 -9.90 12.52
CA LEU A 93 -18.59 -9.28 13.13
C LEU A 93 -17.34 -9.45 12.29
N MET A 94 -17.13 -10.63 11.71
CA MET A 94 -16.03 -10.86 10.77
C MET A 94 -16.12 -9.95 9.54
N GLN A 95 -17.32 -9.71 9.01
CA GLN A 95 -17.51 -8.82 7.85
C GLN A 95 -17.19 -7.35 8.20
N TYR A 96 -17.69 -6.84 9.34
CA TYR A 96 -17.34 -5.51 9.82
C TYR A 96 -15.83 -5.36 9.99
N TRP A 97 -15.19 -6.32 10.66
CA TRP A 97 -13.75 -6.31 10.91
C TRP A 97 -12.93 -6.33 9.62
N LEU A 98 -13.31 -7.20 8.66
CA LEU A 98 -12.64 -7.30 7.36
C LEU A 98 -12.89 -6.08 6.47
N GLY A 99 -14.01 -5.37 6.67
CA GLY A 99 -14.28 -4.09 6.03
C GLY A 99 -13.31 -3.00 6.47
N GLY A 100 -12.86 -3.04 7.72
CA GLY A 100 -11.71 -2.28 8.25
C GLY A 100 -11.85 -0.77 8.25
N SER A 101 -13.01 -0.19 7.91
CA SER A 101 -13.26 1.25 7.98
C SER A 101 -13.79 1.67 9.35
N ASP A 102 -13.63 2.95 9.68
CA ASP A 102 -14.16 3.53 10.92
C ASP A 102 -15.68 3.31 11.02
N ASP A 103 -16.42 3.48 9.91
CA ASP A 103 -17.85 3.23 9.83
C ASP A 103 -18.20 1.77 10.14
N ASN A 104 -17.40 0.82 9.63
CA ASN A 104 -17.59 -0.59 9.92
C ASN A 104 -17.28 -0.93 11.38
N ILE A 105 -16.26 -0.34 11.97
CA ILE A 105 -15.92 -0.55 13.39
C ILE A 105 -17.00 0.05 14.29
N GLU A 106 -17.48 1.26 13.98
CA GLU A 106 -18.60 1.86 14.70
C GLU A 106 -19.87 0.99 14.60
N ALA A 107 -20.23 0.55 13.39
CA ALA A 107 -21.39 -0.31 13.16
C ALA A 107 -21.23 -1.67 13.88
N MET A 108 -20.03 -2.23 13.94
CA MET A 108 -19.73 -3.44 14.70
C MET A 108 -19.99 -3.27 16.20
N ILE A 109 -19.54 -2.16 16.78
CA ILE A 109 -19.77 -1.85 18.19
C ILE A 109 -21.27 -1.66 18.45
N ARG A 110 -21.97 -0.89 17.63
CA ARG A 110 -23.42 -0.71 17.71
C ARG A 110 -24.17 -2.04 17.61
N PHE A 111 -23.76 -2.90 16.69
CA PHE A 111 -24.34 -4.24 16.51
C PHE A 111 -24.18 -5.11 17.76
N LEU A 112 -22.99 -5.12 18.37
CA LEU A 112 -22.73 -5.87 19.60
C LEU A 112 -23.59 -5.33 20.76
N LEU A 113 -23.63 -4.03 20.95
CA LEU A 113 -24.40 -3.39 22.02
C LEU A 113 -25.90 -3.62 21.85
N SER A 114 -26.44 -3.44 20.65
CA SER A 114 -27.86 -3.62 20.38
C SER A 114 -28.36 -5.05 20.63
N ARG A 115 -27.50 -6.04 20.41
CA ARG A 115 -27.88 -7.45 20.47
C ARG A 115 -27.54 -8.13 21.81
N TYR A 116 -26.41 -7.79 22.42
CA TYR A 116 -25.87 -8.55 23.55
C TYR A 116 -25.73 -7.74 24.85
N SER A 117 -25.81 -6.41 24.83
CA SER A 117 -25.62 -5.62 26.04
C SER A 117 -26.60 -6.00 27.16
N SER A 118 -26.12 -6.12 28.40
CA SER A 118 -26.93 -6.24 29.60
C SER A 118 -27.67 -4.92 29.91
N ILE A 119 -27.17 -3.80 29.43
CA ILE A 119 -27.76 -2.47 29.65
C ILE A 119 -28.94 -2.26 28.69
N LYS A 120 -30.16 -2.18 29.25
CA LYS A 120 -31.40 -2.07 28.46
C LYS A 120 -31.40 -0.87 27.49
N LYS A 121 -30.78 0.24 27.84
CA LYS A 121 -30.68 1.46 27.00
C LYS A 121 -30.01 1.20 25.65
N TRP A 122 -29.11 0.22 25.57
CA TRP A 122 -28.34 -0.11 24.37
C TRP A 122 -28.97 -1.23 23.53
N ARG A 123 -29.93 -1.98 24.09
CA ARG A 123 -30.61 -3.07 23.40
C ARG A 123 -31.62 -2.56 22.37
N GLY A 124 -31.71 -3.24 21.24
CA GLY A 124 -32.70 -2.95 20.20
C GLY A 124 -32.37 -1.73 19.33
N GLY A 125 -31.21 -1.11 19.54
CA GLY A 125 -30.73 -0.04 18.67
C GLY A 125 -30.45 -0.56 17.24
N ASP A 126 -30.64 0.31 16.25
CA ASP A 126 -30.30 -0.03 14.85
C ASP A 126 -28.79 -0.02 14.64
N ALA A 127 -28.30 -1.07 13.96
CA ALA A 127 -26.92 -1.16 13.57
C ALA A 127 -26.85 -1.31 12.03
N PRO A 128 -26.16 -0.38 11.33
CA PRO A 128 -25.99 -0.46 9.89
C PRO A 128 -25.39 -1.82 9.47
N LEU A 129 -25.73 -2.31 8.31
CA LEU A 129 -25.10 -3.52 7.74
C LEU A 129 -23.62 -3.23 7.41
N PRO A 130 -22.76 -4.28 7.38
CA PRO A 130 -21.36 -4.11 6.98
C PRO A 130 -21.24 -3.45 5.61
N LEU A 131 -20.44 -2.38 5.52
CA LEU A 131 -20.12 -1.72 4.27
C LEU A 131 -19.09 -2.56 3.53
N GLU A 132 -19.40 -2.87 2.27
CA GLU A 132 -18.48 -3.56 1.37
C GLU A 132 -17.71 -2.54 0.53
N TYR A 133 -16.40 -2.64 0.54
CA TYR A 133 -15.52 -1.85 -0.29
C TYR A 133 -14.94 -2.70 -1.43
N PRO A 134 -14.65 -2.11 -2.59
CA PRO A 134 -14.05 -2.83 -3.70
C PRO A 134 -12.70 -3.44 -3.30
N GLU A 135 -12.39 -4.62 -3.85
CA GLU A 135 -11.08 -5.22 -3.69
C GLU A 135 -10.02 -4.48 -4.51
N VAL A 136 -10.41 -3.98 -5.68
CA VAL A 136 -9.60 -3.13 -6.55
C VAL A 136 -10.37 -1.86 -6.81
N GLY A 137 -9.74 -0.71 -6.58
CA GLY A 137 -10.44 0.57 -6.68
C GLY A 137 -9.50 1.76 -6.76
N LEU A 138 -10.11 2.92 -6.82
CA LEU A 138 -9.49 4.23 -6.87
C LEU A 138 -9.78 5.00 -5.59
N TYR A 139 -8.85 5.85 -5.21
CA TYR A 139 -8.99 6.78 -4.11
C TYR A 139 -8.63 8.21 -4.55
N HIS A 140 -9.46 9.19 -4.20
CA HIS A 140 -9.07 10.59 -4.36
C HIS A 140 -9.72 11.46 -3.28
N PRO A 141 -8.96 12.33 -2.58
CA PRO A 141 -9.49 13.13 -1.47
C PRO A 141 -10.61 14.08 -1.88
N ASP A 142 -10.56 14.62 -3.09
CA ASP A 142 -11.51 15.61 -3.61
C ASP A 142 -12.62 15.01 -4.49
N ALA A 143 -12.66 13.69 -4.67
CA ALA A 143 -13.76 13.03 -5.35
C ALA A 143 -15.01 13.00 -4.46
N LYS A 144 -16.21 13.05 -5.08
CA LYS A 144 -17.48 13.03 -4.34
C LYS A 144 -17.60 11.81 -3.41
N ASN A 145 -17.25 10.64 -3.93
CA ASN A 145 -17.03 9.44 -3.14
C ASN A 145 -15.52 9.22 -3.15
N LYS A 146 -14.90 9.30 -1.99
CA LYS A 146 -13.42 9.16 -1.90
C LYS A 146 -12.91 7.83 -2.45
N ILE A 147 -13.71 6.75 -2.35
CA ILE A 147 -13.43 5.40 -2.85
C ILE A 147 -14.41 5.08 -3.96
N PHE A 148 -13.94 4.70 -5.13
CA PHE A 148 -14.73 4.41 -6.32
C PHE A 148 -14.01 3.45 -7.26
N THR A 149 -14.65 3.04 -8.37
CA THR A 149 -14.08 2.10 -9.36
C THR A 149 -14.08 2.64 -10.78
N ASP A 150 -14.72 3.78 -11.03
CA ASP A 150 -14.82 4.38 -12.36
C ASP A 150 -13.82 5.53 -12.51
N LEU A 151 -12.92 5.42 -13.49
CA LEU A 151 -11.93 6.44 -13.84
C LEU A 151 -12.54 7.81 -14.16
N ASN A 152 -13.80 7.85 -14.63
CA ASN A 152 -14.47 9.11 -14.93
C ASN A 152 -14.82 9.95 -13.70
N GLN A 153 -14.76 9.37 -12.51
CA GLN A 153 -14.98 10.08 -11.24
C GLN A 153 -13.73 10.79 -10.71
N LEU A 154 -12.57 10.54 -11.33
CA LEU A 154 -11.35 11.25 -10.98
C LEU A 154 -11.48 12.74 -11.33
N PRO A 155 -11.02 13.64 -10.44
CA PRO A 155 -10.85 15.05 -10.76
C PRO A 155 -9.94 15.22 -11.98
N LYS A 156 -10.37 16.03 -12.94
CA LYS A 156 -9.61 16.26 -14.18
C LYS A 156 -8.77 17.52 -14.09
N ILE A 157 -7.50 17.40 -14.42
CA ILE A 157 -6.60 18.54 -14.58
C ILE A 157 -6.71 19.08 -16.03
N LYS A 158 -6.82 20.38 -16.17
CA LYS A 158 -6.82 21.01 -17.51
C LYS A 158 -5.41 20.93 -18.12
N LYS A 159 -5.25 20.22 -19.25
CA LYS A 159 -4.00 20.06 -20.00
C LYS A 159 -2.85 19.49 -19.13
N PRO A 160 -2.96 18.28 -18.63
CA PRO A 160 -1.93 17.67 -17.81
C PRO A 160 -0.63 17.50 -18.61
N LEU A 161 0.49 17.72 -17.94
CA LEU A 161 1.82 17.48 -18.52
C LEU A 161 2.09 16.00 -18.75
N ALA A 162 1.62 15.18 -17.84
CA ALA A 162 1.73 13.72 -17.90
C ALA A 162 0.69 13.09 -16.97
N ARG A 163 0.47 11.78 -17.12
CA ARG A 163 -0.41 11.00 -16.27
C ARG A 163 0.40 9.99 -15.46
N VAL A 164 0.19 9.92 -14.16
CA VAL A 164 0.97 9.08 -13.24
C VAL A 164 0.06 8.10 -12.50
N GLY A 165 0.37 6.81 -12.57
CA GLY A 165 -0.24 5.80 -11.73
C GLY A 165 0.38 5.83 -10.33
N LEU A 166 -0.46 5.89 -9.29
CA LEU A 166 -0.05 5.77 -7.90
C LEU A 166 -0.63 4.48 -7.32
N LEU A 167 0.22 3.57 -6.84
CA LEU A 167 -0.23 2.39 -6.11
C LEU A 167 -0.28 2.68 -4.61
N LEU A 168 -1.47 2.49 -4.03
CA LEU A 168 -1.76 2.75 -2.62
C LEU A 168 -2.02 1.44 -1.87
N MET A 169 -1.79 1.44 -0.57
CA MET A 169 -2.23 0.36 0.32
C MET A 169 -3.71 0.52 0.65
N ARG A 170 -4.52 -0.49 0.28
CA ARG A 170 -5.96 -0.54 0.55
C ARG A 170 -6.28 -0.34 2.04
N SER A 171 -5.49 -0.91 2.93
CA SER A 171 -5.69 -0.81 4.38
C SER A 171 -5.68 0.63 4.89
N TYR A 172 -4.76 1.47 4.43
CA TYR A 172 -4.72 2.89 4.80
C TYR A 172 -5.92 3.65 4.25
N VAL A 173 -6.33 3.34 3.01
CA VAL A 173 -7.51 3.96 2.38
C VAL A 173 -8.79 3.64 3.16
N LEU A 174 -8.98 2.37 3.56
CA LEU A 174 -10.17 1.94 4.30
C LEU A 174 -10.20 2.45 5.75
N SER A 175 -9.04 2.54 6.42
CA SER A 175 -8.95 3.06 7.79
C SER A 175 -8.95 4.59 7.87
N SER A 176 -9.14 5.28 6.74
CA SER A 176 -9.11 6.75 6.65
C SER A 176 -7.78 7.39 7.12
N ASP A 177 -6.70 6.61 7.20
CA ASP A 177 -5.35 7.09 7.49
C ASP A 177 -4.65 7.54 6.20
N THR A 178 -5.21 8.54 5.52
CA THR A 178 -4.86 8.92 4.14
C THR A 178 -4.10 10.24 4.00
N ALA A 179 -3.81 10.96 5.08
CA ALA A 179 -3.18 12.27 5.03
C ALA A 179 -1.89 12.32 4.19
N HIS A 180 -1.09 11.26 4.24
CA HIS A 180 0.14 11.11 3.46
C HIS A 180 -0.14 10.90 1.96
N TYR A 181 -1.19 10.17 1.59
CA TYR A 181 -1.62 10.00 0.19
C TYR A 181 -2.24 11.28 -0.36
N ASP A 182 -3.05 11.97 0.45
CA ASP A 182 -3.65 13.25 0.07
C ASP A 182 -2.57 14.28 -0.26
N ALA A 183 -1.51 14.32 0.54
CA ALA A 183 -0.37 15.20 0.31
C ALA A 183 0.39 14.85 -0.99
N VAL A 184 0.57 13.55 -1.31
CA VAL A 184 1.19 13.13 -2.57
C VAL A 184 0.32 13.52 -3.75
N ILE A 185 -0.97 13.17 -3.74
CA ILE A 185 -1.92 13.47 -4.82
C ILE A 185 -1.92 14.98 -5.12
N LYS A 186 -2.18 15.81 -4.09
CA LYS A 186 -2.22 17.27 -4.25
C LYS A 186 -0.91 17.87 -4.72
N ASN A 187 0.23 17.32 -4.31
CA ASN A 187 1.52 17.81 -4.73
C ASN A 187 1.82 17.47 -6.20
N PHE A 188 1.48 16.24 -6.63
CA PHE A 188 1.62 15.83 -8.02
C PHE A 188 0.73 16.68 -8.94
N GLU A 189 -0.53 16.91 -8.55
CA GLU A 189 -1.47 17.77 -9.28
C GLU A 189 -0.97 19.23 -9.37
N ARG A 190 -0.41 19.78 -8.30
CA ARG A 190 0.21 21.11 -8.29
C ARG A 190 1.37 21.21 -9.27
N GLU A 191 2.12 20.12 -9.48
CA GLU A 191 3.18 20.03 -10.48
C GLU A 191 2.65 19.83 -11.92
N GLY A 192 1.34 19.77 -12.12
CA GLY A 192 0.68 19.60 -13.42
C GLY A 192 0.61 18.13 -13.87
N LEU A 193 0.72 17.18 -12.97
CA LEU A 193 0.59 15.76 -13.25
C LEU A 193 -0.84 15.29 -12.92
N GLU A 194 -1.51 14.67 -13.87
CA GLU A 194 -2.77 13.95 -13.61
C GLU A 194 -2.45 12.64 -12.92
N VAL A 195 -3.12 12.34 -11.81
CA VAL A 195 -2.86 11.13 -11.05
C VAL A 195 -3.99 10.11 -11.15
N ILE A 196 -3.64 8.84 -11.18
CA ILE A 196 -4.57 7.71 -11.05
C ILE A 196 -4.19 6.96 -9.77
N PRO A 197 -4.74 7.34 -8.60
CA PRO A 197 -4.42 6.70 -7.34
C PRO A 197 -5.26 5.43 -7.20
N ALA A 198 -4.65 4.27 -7.40
CA ALA A 198 -5.30 2.97 -7.38
C ALA A 198 -4.78 2.08 -6.25
N PHE A 199 -5.63 1.19 -5.76
CA PHE A 199 -5.28 0.19 -4.77
C PHE A 199 -5.82 -1.18 -5.18
N ALA A 200 -5.16 -2.24 -4.70
CA ALA A 200 -5.62 -3.62 -4.79
C ALA A 200 -5.70 -4.26 -3.40
N GLY A 201 -6.54 -5.28 -3.26
CA GLY A 201 -6.58 -6.12 -2.07
C GLY A 201 -5.33 -7.00 -1.98
N GLY A 202 -4.85 -7.19 -0.74
CA GLY A 202 -3.61 -7.94 -0.51
C GLY A 202 -2.35 -7.14 -0.83
N LEU A 203 -1.30 -7.85 -1.24
CA LEU A 203 0.04 -7.29 -1.53
C LEU A 203 0.44 -7.53 -3.00
N ASP A 204 -0.54 -7.61 -3.89
CA ASP A 204 -0.34 -7.77 -5.33
C ASP A 204 -0.91 -6.56 -6.08
N GLY A 205 -0.05 -5.78 -6.70
CA GLY A 205 -0.42 -4.57 -7.43
C GLY A 205 -1.00 -4.85 -8.83
N ARG A 206 -0.86 -6.06 -9.36
CA ARG A 206 -1.28 -6.41 -10.73
C ARG A 206 -2.76 -6.11 -11.03
N PRO A 207 -3.72 -6.47 -10.16
CA PRO A 207 -5.13 -6.18 -10.45
C PRO A 207 -5.44 -4.69 -10.62
N ALA A 208 -4.75 -3.81 -9.87
CA ALA A 208 -4.91 -2.37 -10.04
C ALA A 208 -4.26 -1.86 -11.33
N ILE A 209 -3.11 -2.42 -11.70
CA ILE A 209 -2.42 -2.09 -12.94
C ILE A 209 -3.28 -2.48 -14.15
N GLU A 210 -3.76 -3.71 -14.20
CA GLU A 210 -4.60 -4.22 -15.28
C GLU A 210 -5.90 -3.44 -15.44
N MET A 211 -6.53 -3.06 -14.33
CA MET A 211 -7.81 -2.37 -14.35
C MET A 211 -7.70 -0.88 -14.71
N PHE A 212 -6.61 -0.19 -14.28
CA PHE A 212 -6.55 1.27 -14.36
C PHE A 212 -5.34 1.84 -15.12
N PHE A 213 -4.23 1.10 -15.22
CA PHE A 213 -3.01 1.61 -15.84
C PHE A 213 -2.73 1.01 -17.21
N ALA A 214 -3.23 -0.21 -17.47
CA ALA A 214 -3.11 -0.93 -18.73
C ALA A 214 -4.47 -1.46 -19.19
N VAL A 215 -5.36 -0.55 -19.62
CA VAL A 215 -6.74 -0.87 -19.96
C VAL A 215 -6.78 -1.39 -21.40
N GLU A 216 -7.30 -2.60 -21.60
CA GLU A 216 -7.41 -3.25 -22.93
C GLU A 216 -6.08 -3.25 -23.71
N GLY A 217 -4.98 -3.47 -23.01
CA GLY A 217 -3.63 -3.48 -23.59
C GLY A 217 -3.08 -2.08 -23.95
N ARG A 218 -3.79 -1.01 -23.60
CA ARG A 218 -3.33 0.36 -23.81
C ARG A 218 -2.81 0.95 -22.51
N ILE A 219 -1.56 1.39 -22.50
CA ILE A 219 -0.96 2.02 -21.33
C ILE A 219 -1.53 3.43 -21.14
N GLN A 220 -2.10 3.68 -19.96
CA GLN A 220 -2.78 4.93 -19.61
C GLN A 220 -1.89 5.91 -18.85
N ILE A 221 -0.68 5.51 -18.48
CA ILE A 221 0.22 6.27 -17.62
C ILE A 221 1.58 6.52 -18.27
N ASP A 222 2.25 7.60 -17.87
CA ASP A 222 3.61 7.96 -18.29
C ASP A 222 4.68 7.56 -17.25
N ALA A 223 4.28 7.30 -16.02
CA ALA A 223 5.12 6.78 -14.93
C ALA A 223 4.27 6.04 -13.90
N LEU A 224 4.87 5.09 -13.21
CA LEU A 224 4.30 4.37 -12.08
C LEU A 224 5.06 4.72 -10.81
N VAL A 225 4.33 5.11 -9.76
CA VAL A 225 4.90 5.34 -8.42
C VAL A 225 4.20 4.41 -7.44
N SER A 226 4.93 3.48 -6.85
CA SER A 226 4.44 2.68 -5.74
C SER A 226 4.61 3.45 -4.43
N LEU A 227 3.52 3.58 -3.67
CA LEU A 227 3.48 4.17 -2.33
C LEU A 227 3.23 3.09 -1.26
N THR A 228 3.35 1.82 -1.64
CA THR A 228 3.03 0.69 -0.76
C THR A 228 4.17 0.36 0.20
N GLY A 229 5.41 0.66 -0.18
CA GLY A 229 6.60 0.28 0.59
C GLY A 229 6.96 -1.20 0.47
N PHE A 230 6.46 -1.91 -0.55
CA PHE A 230 6.74 -3.33 -0.78
C PHE A 230 7.04 -3.59 -2.26
N SER A 231 7.44 -4.83 -2.56
CA SER A 231 7.49 -5.36 -3.92
C SER A 231 6.13 -5.18 -4.63
N LEU A 232 6.15 -5.02 -5.93
CA LEU A 232 4.95 -4.88 -6.77
C LEU A 232 4.05 -6.12 -6.69
N VAL A 233 4.66 -7.30 -6.58
CA VAL A 233 3.98 -8.59 -6.47
C VAL A 233 4.48 -9.33 -5.25
N GLY A 234 3.68 -9.32 -4.17
CA GLY A 234 4.02 -9.93 -2.90
C GLY A 234 4.27 -8.91 -1.79
N GLY A 235 4.81 -9.36 -0.67
CA GLY A 235 5.03 -8.56 0.53
C GLY A 235 6.28 -8.98 1.28
N PRO A 236 6.44 -8.57 2.54
CA PRO A 236 7.66 -8.81 3.32
C PRO A 236 8.05 -10.28 3.49
N ALA A 237 7.07 -11.19 3.42
CA ALA A 237 7.29 -12.62 3.62
C ALA A 237 7.48 -13.40 2.31
N TYR A 238 7.06 -12.84 1.19
CA TYR A 238 7.15 -13.45 -0.13
C TYR A 238 7.07 -12.37 -1.20
N ASN A 239 7.99 -12.37 -2.14
CA ASN A 239 7.95 -11.54 -3.33
C ASN A 239 8.18 -12.39 -4.58
N ASP A 240 7.50 -12.02 -5.67
CA ASP A 240 7.66 -12.60 -6.99
C ASP A 240 8.18 -11.52 -7.95
N SER A 241 9.49 -11.34 -7.93
CA SER A 241 10.15 -10.33 -8.77
C SER A 241 10.07 -10.66 -10.27
N GLU A 242 9.98 -11.92 -10.64
CA GLU A 242 9.82 -12.31 -12.05
C GLU A 242 8.46 -11.85 -12.60
N ALA A 243 7.39 -12.08 -11.83
CA ALA A 243 6.06 -11.59 -12.19
C ALA A 243 6.01 -10.06 -12.21
N ALA A 244 6.66 -9.39 -11.26
CA ALA A 244 6.76 -7.93 -11.22
C ALA A 244 7.49 -7.37 -12.45
N ILE A 245 8.66 -7.92 -12.78
CA ILE A 245 9.46 -7.53 -13.95
C ILE A 245 8.66 -7.72 -15.26
N LYS A 246 7.91 -8.80 -15.38
CA LYS A 246 7.07 -9.04 -16.56
C LYS A 246 6.07 -7.91 -16.76
N VAL A 247 5.31 -7.56 -15.72
CA VAL A 247 4.32 -6.48 -15.78
C VAL A 247 4.97 -5.12 -16.05
N LEU A 248 6.12 -4.84 -15.42
CA LEU A 248 6.84 -3.58 -15.63
C LEU A 248 7.41 -3.45 -17.05
N LYS A 249 7.85 -4.56 -17.66
CA LYS A 249 8.26 -4.58 -19.07
C LYS A 249 7.10 -4.31 -20.02
N GLU A 250 5.91 -4.83 -19.71
CA GLU A 250 4.69 -4.58 -20.50
C GLU A 250 4.24 -3.12 -20.38
N LEU A 251 4.36 -2.51 -19.19
CA LEU A 251 4.05 -1.09 -18.98
C LEU A 251 5.03 -0.14 -19.68
N ASP A 252 6.31 -0.52 -19.74
CA ASP A 252 7.40 0.30 -20.32
C ASP A 252 7.38 1.76 -19.89
N VAL A 253 7.20 2.02 -18.59
CA VAL A 253 7.23 3.35 -17.99
C VAL A 253 8.23 3.41 -16.83
N PRO A 254 8.76 4.59 -16.47
CA PRO A 254 9.55 4.74 -15.25
C PRO A 254 8.80 4.23 -14.04
N TYR A 255 9.44 3.36 -13.25
CA TYR A 255 8.91 2.82 -12.01
C TYR A 255 9.71 3.34 -10.81
N LEU A 256 9.04 4.05 -9.91
CA LEU A 256 9.61 4.62 -8.71
C LEU A 256 8.98 3.96 -7.48
N ALA A 257 9.79 3.64 -6.47
CA ALA A 257 9.31 3.21 -5.16
C ALA A 257 9.44 4.35 -4.15
N ALA A 258 8.32 4.68 -3.53
CA ALA A 258 8.31 5.56 -2.36
C ALA A 258 7.65 4.81 -1.20
N HIS A 259 8.15 5.04 0.00
CA HIS A 259 7.77 4.23 1.15
C HIS A 259 7.50 5.08 2.39
N PRO A 260 6.47 4.70 3.18
CA PRO A 260 6.25 5.25 4.49
C PRO A 260 7.15 4.55 5.51
N LEU A 261 7.57 5.24 6.55
CA LEU A 261 8.30 4.65 7.68
C LEU A 261 7.31 3.99 8.66
N GLU A 262 7.41 2.69 8.82
CA GLU A 262 6.56 1.90 9.71
C GLU A 262 7.23 1.55 11.05
N PHE A 263 8.56 1.34 11.04
CA PHE A 263 9.33 0.91 12.21
C PHE A 263 10.06 2.08 12.88
N GLN A 264 10.49 3.07 12.10
CA GLN A 264 11.07 4.32 12.59
C GLN A 264 10.04 5.44 12.51
N THR A 265 10.12 6.40 13.42
CA THR A 265 9.42 7.68 13.26
C THR A 265 10.18 8.59 12.29
N ILE A 266 9.49 9.58 11.72
CA ILE A 266 10.15 10.59 10.86
C ILE A 266 11.30 11.27 11.61
N LYS A 267 11.13 11.54 12.91
CA LYS A 267 12.17 12.15 13.74
C LYS A 267 13.36 11.23 13.90
N GLN A 268 13.16 9.98 14.31
CA GLN A 268 14.24 8.99 14.45
C GLN A 268 15.05 8.84 13.17
N TRP A 269 14.35 8.77 12.02
CA TRP A 269 15.02 8.70 10.72
C TRP A 269 15.82 9.96 10.38
N LYS A 270 15.26 11.16 10.63
CA LYS A 270 15.96 12.43 10.36
C LYS A 270 17.17 12.64 11.25
N ASP A 271 17.10 12.21 12.50
CA ASP A 271 18.16 12.35 13.48
C ASP A 271 19.22 11.23 13.36
N SER A 272 18.96 10.19 12.56
CA SER A 272 19.87 9.06 12.35
C SER A 272 20.96 9.41 11.35
N GLU A 273 22.22 9.30 11.74
CA GLU A 273 23.36 9.40 10.84
C GLU A 273 23.41 8.25 9.82
N GLN A 274 22.83 7.10 10.14
CA GLN A 274 22.77 5.92 9.28
C GLN A 274 21.55 5.92 8.34
N GLY A 275 20.57 6.78 8.58
CA GLY A 275 19.31 6.85 7.80
C GLY A 275 18.33 5.74 8.15
N LEU A 276 17.96 4.91 7.17
CA LEU A 276 17.04 3.79 7.38
C LEU A 276 17.70 2.66 8.19
N GLY A 277 16.91 2.06 9.08
CA GLY A 277 17.32 0.86 9.79
C GLY A 277 17.46 -0.36 8.85
N PRO A 278 18.16 -1.44 9.28
CA PRO A 278 18.42 -2.60 8.42
C PRO A 278 17.13 -3.26 7.87
N ILE A 279 16.10 -3.38 8.72
CA ILE A 279 14.81 -3.99 8.32
C ILE A 279 14.13 -3.12 7.25
N GLU A 280 14.07 -1.80 7.47
CA GLU A 280 13.44 -0.88 6.52
C GLU A 280 14.24 -0.81 5.22
N SER A 281 15.57 -0.76 5.27
CA SER A 281 16.42 -0.78 4.08
C SER A 281 16.19 -2.04 3.24
N THR A 282 16.07 -3.20 3.88
CA THR A 282 15.81 -4.45 3.16
C THR A 282 14.42 -4.48 2.56
N MET A 283 13.38 -4.20 3.36
CA MET A 283 11.99 -4.38 2.93
C MET A 283 11.50 -3.28 1.99
N LEU A 284 11.89 -2.03 2.26
CA LEU A 284 11.35 -0.86 1.58
C LEU A 284 12.21 -0.40 0.39
N VAL A 285 13.48 -0.81 0.35
CA VAL A 285 14.40 -0.42 -0.72
C VAL A 285 14.87 -1.64 -1.51
N ALA A 286 15.56 -2.60 -0.88
CA ALA A 286 16.21 -3.69 -1.60
C ALA A 286 15.19 -4.62 -2.31
N LEU A 287 14.09 -5.00 -1.66
CA LEU A 287 13.07 -5.83 -2.30
C LEU A 287 12.40 -5.16 -3.50
N PRO A 288 11.95 -3.89 -3.45
CA PRO A 288 11.45 -3.20 -4.63
C PRO A 288 12.50 -3.01 -5.75
N GLU A 289 13.79 -2.88 -5.41
CA GLU A 289 14.86 -2.81 -6.42
C GLU A 289 14.99 -4.12 -7.21
N LEU A 290 14.72 -5.28 -6.61
CA LEU A 290 14.69 -6.56 -7.33
C LEU A 290 13.60 -6.58 -8.41
N ASP A 291 12.51 -5.87 -8.22
CA ASP A 291 11.46 -5.69 -9.21
C ASP A 291 11.85 -4.71 -10.33
N GLY A 292 12.89 -3.90 -10.11
CA GLY A 292 13.32 -2.83 -11.01
C GLY A 292 12.88 -1.43 -10.58
N ALA A 293 12.45 -1.26 -9.31
CA ALA A 293 12.13 0.06 -8.77
C ALA A 293 13.38 0.96 -8.69
N THR A 294 13.18 2.23 -8.98
CA THR A 294 14.23 3.24 -8.93
C THR A 294 13.86 4.35 -7.96
N ASN A 295 14.86 5.16 -7.59
CA ASN A 295 14.68 6.38 -6.82
C ASN A 295 13.95 6.18 -5.47
N PRO A 296 14.39 5.28 -4.60
CA PRO A 296 13.75 5.05 -3.31
C PRO A 296 13.62 6.36 -2.53
N THR A 297 12.42 6.64 -2.04
CA THR A 297 12.11 7.92 -1.41
C THR A 297 11.21 7.72 -0.20
N VAL A 298 11.65 8.15 0.97
CA VAL A 298 10.78 8.25 2.15
C VAL A 298 9.81 9.40 1.91
N PHE A 299 8.50 9.15 1.87
CA PHE A 299 7.49 10.21 1.65
C PHE A 299 6.60 10.46 2.86
N ALA A 300 6.58 9.56 3.82
CA ALA A 300 5.74 9.62 5.01
C ALA A 300 6.35 8.80 6.15
N GLY A 301 5.78 8.92 7.33
CA GLY A 301 6.13 8.09 8.48
C GLY A 301 5.30 8.44 9.70
N ARG A 302 5.46 7.68 10.77
CA ARG A 302 4.76 7.93 12.03
C ARG A 302 5.42 9.05 12.82
N LEU A 303 4.63 9.77 13.62
CA LEU A 303 5.17 10.73 14.59
C LEU A 303 5.70 10.01 15.83
N GLY A 304 6.72 10.58 16.46
CA GLY A 304 7.19 10.15 17.78
C GLY A 304 6.26 10.61 18.90
N GLY A 305 6.30 9.91 20.05
CA GLY A 305 5.34 10.04 21.14
C GLY A 305 5.11 11.43 21.78
N ASN A 306 5.91 12.46 21.46
CA ASN A 306 5.80 13.82 21.97
C ASN A 306 5.69 14.89 20.86
N GLU A 307 5.56 14.51 19.59
CA GLU A 307 5.44 15.46 18.49
C GLU A 307 3.98 15.85 18.25
N GLN A 308 3.69 17.15 18.34
CA GLN A 308 2.37 17.69 18.01
C GLN A 308 2.29 18.00 16.51
N ILE A 309 1.25 17.49 15.86
CA ILE A 309 0.81 18.01 14.55
C ILE A 309 0.23 19.40 14.82
N GLY A 310 0.78 20.41 14.12
CA GLY A 310 0.41 21.82 14.35
C GLY A 310 -1.07 22.06 14.60
N ASN A 311 -1.36 22.87 15.59
CA ASN A 311 -2.58 23.61 15.97
C ASN A 311 -3.99 22.99 15.83
N HIS A 312 -4.18 21.69 15.66
CA HIS A 312 -5.47 21.07 15.85
C HIS A 312 -5.61 20.52 17.27
N ARG A 313 -6.19 21.35 18.16
CA ARG A 313 -6.68 20.94 19.49
C ARG A 313 -7.85 19.96 19.29
N SER A 314 -7.60 18.68 19.22
CA SER A 314 -8.59 17.66 19.54
C SER A 314 -8.40 17.25 21.01
N VAL A 315 -9.37 17.68 21.80
CA VAL A 315 -9.47 17.41 23.23
C VAL A 315 -9.70 15.92 23.46
N GLY A 316 -8.82 15.24 24.16
CA GLY A 316 -9.20 14.09 24.97
C GLY A 316 -8.58 12.73 24.72
N ILE A 317 -7.78 12.48 23.66
CA ILE A 317 -7.10 11.18 23.46
C ILE A 317 -5.66 11.40 22.99
N GLN A 318 -4.78 11.79 23.89
CA GLN A 318 -3.39 12.15 23.58
C GLN A 318 -2.51 11.00 23.07
N ASN A 319 -2.91 9.74 23.20
CA ASN A 319 -2.08 8.58 22.84
C ASN A 319 -2.44 7.90 21.51
N LEU A 320 -3.53 8.27 20.84
CA LEU A 320 -3.92 7.68 19.56
C LEU A 320 -3.34 8.44 18.36
N ASN A 321 -3.08 9.75 18.48
CA ASN A 321 -2.54 10.58 17.40
C ASN A 321 -1.12 10.20 16.96
N ASN A 322 -0.36 9.47 17.78
CA ASN A 322 1.01 9.07 17.49
C ASN A 322 1.12 7.88 16.51
N ARG A 323 0.00 7.29 16.11
CA ARG A 323 -0.03 6.16 15.18
C ARG A 323 -0.43 6.53 13.75
N GLN A 324 -0.93 7.75 13.54
CA GLN A 324 -1.28 8.20 12.19
C GLN A 324 -0.04 8.41 11.33
N MET A 325 -0.18 8.09 10.06
CA MET A 325 0.84 8.33 9.06
C MET A 325 0.81 9.79 8.64
N VAL A 326 1.94 10.49 8.79
CA VAL A 326 2.06 11.90 8.41
C VAL A 326 2.95 12.08 7.20
N PRO A 327 2.65 13.04 6.30
CA PRO A 327 3.43 13.30 5.11
C PRO A 327 4.76 13.99 5.43
N CYS A 328 5.82 13.66 4.71
CA CYS A 328 7.06 14.42 4.65
C CYS A 328 7.05 15.33 3.41
N ILE A 329 6.53 16.54 3.56
CA ILE A 329 6.22 17.45 2.45
C ILE A 329 7.44 17.74 1.56
N GLU A 330 8.61 17.97 2.14
CA GLU A 330 9.86 18.21 1.39
C GLU A 330 10.19 17.02 0.47
N ARG A 331 10.01 15.79 0.95
CA ARG A 331 10.31 14.58 0.19
C ARG A 331 9.25 14.31 -0.89
N ILE A 332 7.99 14.58 -0.58
CA ILE A 332 6.89 14.52 -1.54
C ILE A 332 7.13 15.51 -2.70
N ASP A 333 7.55 16.74 -2.40
CA ASP A 333 7.88 17.73 -3.42
C ASP A 333 9.02 17.26 -4.34
N LYS A 334 10.07 16.68 -3.77
CA LYS A 334 11.18 16.09 -4.54
C LYS A 334 10.72 14.92 -5.41
N LEU A 335 9.85 14.04 -4.86
CA LEU A 335 9.29 12.90 -5.59
C LEU A 335 8.47 13.37 -6.78
N ALA A 336 7.56 14.33 -6.60
CA ALA A 336 6.72 14.87 -7.66
C ALA A 336 7.55 15.53 -8.78
N LYS A 337 8.51 16.37 -8.42
CA LYS A 337 9.42 17.03 -9.39
C LYS A 337 10.28 16.04 -10.16
N ARG A 338 10.76 14.98 -9.49
CA ARG A 338 11.54 13.92 -10.12
C ARG A 338 10.69 13.12 -11.11
N THR A 339 9.50 12.68 -10.69
CA THR A 339 8.54 11.98 -11.55
C THR A 339 8.19 12.81 -12.79
N LYS A 340 7.88 14.10 -12.60
CA LYS A 340 7.64 15.05 -13.70
C LYS A 340 8.79 15.10 -14.70
N LYS A 341 10.04 15.20 -14.22
CA LYS A 341 11.22 15.21 -15.09
C LYS A 341 11.37 13.92 -15.89
N LEU A 342 11.11 12.76 -15.29
CA LEU A 342 11.16 11.46 -15.98
C LEU A 342 10.08 11.37 -17.07
N CYS A 343 8.84 11.78 -16.78
CA CYS A 343 7.76 11.80 -17.76
C CYS A 343 8.10 12.73 -18.95
N ILE A 344 8.62 13.93 -18.68
CA ILE A 344 9.03 14.89 -19.72
C ILE A 344 10.20 14.30 -20.52
N LEU A 345 11.18 13.67 -19.88
CA LEU A 345 12.33 13.07 -20.56
C LEU A 345 11.90 11.99 -21.55
N LYS A 346 10.94 11.15 -21.19
CA LYS A 346 10.41 10.09 -22.10
C LYS A 346 9.82 10.70 -23.39
N ARG A 347 9.19 11.86 -23.30
CA ARG A 347 8.53 12.55 -24.43
C ARG A 347 9.49 13.40 -25.29
N LYS A 348 10.68 13.74 -24.76
CA LYS A 348 11.67 14.54 -25.48
C LYS A 348 12.27 13.77 -26.67
N LYS A 349 12.47 14.46 -27.81
CA LYS A 349 13.27 13.97 -28.90
C LYS A 349 14.72 13.79 -28.45
N CYS A 350 15.46 12.87 -29.08
CA CYS A 350 16.89 12.66 -28.75
C CYS A 350 17.71 13.94 -28.81
N SER A 351 17.46 14.82 -29.80
CA SER A 351 18.10 16.12 -29.94
C SER A 351 17.88 17.10 -28.78
N GLU A 352 16.82 16.91 -27.99
CA GLU A 352 16.48 17.76 -26.84
C GLU A 352 16.96 17.17 -25.51
N ARG A 353 17.45 15.92 -25.52
CA ARG A 353 17.92 15.24 -24.31
C ARG A 353 19.36 15.66 -24.02
N LYS A 354 19.64 15.93 -22.74
CA LYS A 354 21.00 16.19 -22.24
C LYS A 354 21.49 14.94 -21.52
N VAL A 355 22.67 14.47 -21.88
CA VAL A 355 23.36 13.33 -21.27
C VAL A 355 24.57 13.84 -20.51
N ALA A 356 24.77 13.39 -19.29
CA ALA A 356 25.98 13.59 -18.53
C ALA A 356 26.68 12.25 -18.36
N ILE A 357 27.94 12.17 -18.76
CA ILE A 357 28.79 11.00 -18.58
C ILE A 357 29.74 11.30 -17.44
N VAL A 358 29.67 10.52 -16.36
CA VAL A 358 30.57 10.66 -15.20
C VAL A 358 31.72 9.69 -15.39
N ILE A 359 32.93 10.23 -15.52
CA ILE A 359 34.16 9.44 -15.63
C ILE A 359 34.78 9.32 -14.26
N PHE A 360 35.00 8.09 -13.80
CA PHE A 360 35.64 7.80 -12.52
C PHE A 360 37.15 7.79 -12.70
N GLY A 361 37.88 8.47 -11.81
CA GLY A 361 39.35 8.50 -11.77
C GLY A 361 39.86 7.86 -10.49
N PHE A 362 40.65 6.80 -10.59
CA PHE A 362 41.29 6.14 -9.45
C PHE A 362 42.72 5.72 -9.78
N PRO A 363 43.71 5.89 -8.89
CA PRO A 363 43.63 6.61 -7.60
C PRO A 363 43.47 8.14 -7.80
N PRO A 364 42.88 8.84 -6.81
CA PRO A 364 42.72 10.30 -6.88
C PRO A 364 44.09 10.97 -6.99
N ASN A 365 44.19 12.07 -7.74
CA ASN A 365 45.39 12.88 -7.97
C ASN A 365 46.55 12.22 -8.77
N ALA A 366 46.31 11.08 -9.38
CA ALA A 366 47.32 10.40 -10.20
C ALA A 366 47.28 10.79 -11.69
N GLY A 367 46.50 11.78 -12.10
CA GLY A 367 46.29 12.13 -13.51
C GLY A 367 45.58 11.06 -14.33
N ALA A 368 45.10 10.01 -13.67
CA ALA A 368 44.45 8.87 -14.30
C ALA A 368 42.93 9.09 -14.36
N ALA A 369 42.47 10.04 -15.22
CA ALA A 369 41.05 10.18 -15.51
C ALA A 369 40.55 8.95 -16.28
N GLY A 370 39.36 8.47 -15.92
CA GLY A 370 38.69 7.40 -16.66
C GLY A 370 39.35 6.02 -16.53
N THR A 371 39.77 5.62 -15.33
CA THR A 371 40.30 4.27 -15.11
C THR A 371 39.18 3.29 -14.77
N ALA A 372 39.10 2.19 -15.50
CA ALA A 372 38.26 1.05 -15.18
C ALA A 372 39.01 -0.26 -15.55
N ALA A 373 38.96 -1.24 -14.67
CA ALA A 373 39.61 -2.52 -14.93
C ALA A 373 39.02 -3.17 -16.18
N TYR A 374 39.93 -3.62 -17.07
CA TYR A 374 39.56 -4.33 -18.32
C TYR A 374 38.74 -3.52 -19.35
N LEU A 375 38.62 -2.21 -19.20
CA LEU A 375 37.90 -1.34 -20.11
C LEU A 375 38.83 -0.28 -20.71
N ASN A 376 38.92 -0.18 -22.03
CA ASN A 376 39.48 1.00 -22.68
C ASN A 376 38.48 2.16 -22.60
N VAL A 377 38.62 3.01 -21.59
CA VAL A 377 37.62 4.03 -21.23
C VAL A 377 37.51 5.09 -22.33
N PHE A 378 38.61 5.58 -22.90
CA PHE A 378 38.58 6.60 -23.94
C PHE A 378 37.97 6.10 -25.24
N GLU A 379 38.36 4.90 -25.67
CA GLU A 379 37.76 4.29 -26.86
C GLU A 379 36.26 4.00 -26.66
N SER A 380 35.88 3.53 -25.47
CA SER A 380 34.46 3.32 -25.11
C SER A 380 33.67 4.62 -25.12
N LEU A 381 34.27 5.70 -24.61
CA LEU A 381 33.66 7.02 -24.63
C LEU A 381 33.50 7.54 -26.05
N PHE A 382 34.54 7.44 -26.87
CA PHE A 382 34.53 7.80 -28.27
C PHE A 382 33.39 7.09 -29.02
N ASN A 383 33.33 5.77 -28.91
CA ASN A 383 32.25 4.98 -29.50
C ASN A 383 30.86 5.36 -29.00
N THR A 384 30.73 5.68 -27.69
CA THR A 384 29.49 6.15 -27.10
C THR A 384 29.04 7.49 -27.68
N LEU A 385 29.95 8.46 -27.86
CA LEU A 385 29.64 9.76 -28.46
C LEU A 385 29.15 9.61 -29.92
N TRP A 386 29.80 8.76 -30.72
CA TRP A 386 29.35 8.49 -32.07
C TRP A 386 28.00 7.78 -32.11
N ALA A 387 27.76 6.79 -31.26
CA ALA A 387 26.45 6.11 -31.13
C ALA A 387 25.33 7.07 -30.70
N LEU A 388 25.61 8.04 -29.83
CA LEU A 388 24.66 9.10 -29.46
C LEU A 388 24.33 9.98 -30.66
N LYS A 389 25.36 10.40 -31.45
CA LYS A 389 25.15 11.20 -32.65
C LYS A 389 24.29 10.47 -33.69
N GLU A 390 24.56 9.20 -33.94
CA GLU A 390 23.78 8.36 -34.86
C GLU A 390 22.32 8.21 -34.45
N ARG A 391 22.06 8.21 -33.15
CA ARG A 391 20.70 8.18 -32.58
C ARG A 391 20.01 9.55 -32.50
N GLY A 392 20.65 10.62 -33.07
CA GLY A 392 20.06 11.94 -33.19
C GLY A 392 20.21 12.82 -31.95
N TYR A 393 21.13 12.52 -31.04
CA TYR A 393 21.50 13.44 -29.97
C TYR A 393 22.37 14.57 -30.54
N LEU A 394 22.23 15.79 -29.97
CA LEU A 394 23.10 16.92 -30.30
C LEU A 394 24.45 16.74 -29.58
N VAL A 395 25.37 16.11 -30.27
CA VAL A 395 26.74 15.90 -29.80
C VAL A 395 27.71 16.04 -30.98
N ASN A 396 28.86 16.62 -30.71
CA ASN A 396 29.97 16.73 -31.67
C ASN A 396 31.10 15.79 -31.19
N PRO A 397 31.12 14.52 -31.65
CA PRO A 397 32.22 13.64 -31.32
C PRO A 397 33.53 14.14 -31.93
N PRO A 398 34.69 13.93 -31.28
CA PRO A 398 35.98 14.20 -31.86
C PRO A 398 36.26 13.29 -33.08
N ALA A 399 37.23 13.64 -33.88
CA ALA A 399 37.59 12.89 -35.08
C ALA A 399 38.32 11.56 -34.72
N SER A 400 39.05 11.52 -33.61
CA SER A 400 39.79 10.35 -33.15
C SER A 400 39.76 10.23 -31.63
N VAL A 401 40.24 9.08 -31.11
CA VAL A 401 40.35 8.86 -29.66
C VAL A 401 41.43 9.76 -29.05
N GLU A 402 42.47 10.11 -29.81
CA GLU A 402 43.56 10.98 -29.37
C GLU A 402 43.10 12.45 -29.20
N GLU A 403 42.05 12.84 -29.92
CA GLU A 403 41.49 14.18 -29.82
C GLU A 403 40.54 14.30 -28.60
N LEU A 404 40.06 13.18 -28.10
CA LEU A 404 39.18 13.11 -26.94
C LEU A 404 39.93 13.36 -25.62
#